data_4e5ce83d6795a91787082df4d68061fc
#
_entry.id   4e5ce83d6795a91787082df4d68061fc
#
_cell.length_a   1.000
_cell.length_b   1.000
_cell.length_c   1.000
_cell.angle_alpha   90.00
_cell.angle_beta   90.00
_cell.angle_gamma   90.00
#
_symmetry.space_group_name_H-M   'P 1'
#
loop_
_entity.id
_entity.type
_entity.pdbx_description
1 polymer ?
#
loop_
_entity_poly.entity_id
_entity_poly.type
_entity_poly.pdbx_seq_one_letter_code
_entity_poly.pdbx_strand_id
1 'polypeptide(L)'
;MENYFQWWRWQTGANWKAPKGPGSNIENKGNFPVVHIAYEDAIAYCDWSNRRLPSEAEWESAAQGNYINAVYTWGNEIDLLNSNANTWQGDFPVKNESKDGFEMIAPVKSFPPNSIGIFDMIGNVWEITDDLFNVNYYSELSTESELKNIKGASTCYNPSNPFEKQYVMKGGSFLCHDSYCASYRISARMGVSIDSGSDHTGFRTVVTPEMLLNK
;
A
#
# COMPACT_ATOMS: atom_id res chain seq x y z
N MET A 1 -9.65 -12.79 -21.64
CA MET A 1 -8.16 -12.70 -21.59
C MET A 1 -7.64 -14.08 -21.24
N GLU A 2 -6.85 -14.71 -22.09
CA GLU A 2 -6.34 -16.08 -21.85
C GLU A 2 -5.21 -16.14 -20.82
N ASN A 3 -4.63 -14.98 -20.45
CA ASN A 3 -3.58 -14.90 -19.44
C ASN A 3 -3.66 -13.54 -18.71
N TYR A 4 -3.97 -13.58 -17.42
CA TYR A 4 -4.12 -12.40 -16.56
C TYR A 4 -2.83 -11.59 -16.35
N PHE A 5 -1.67 -12.11 -16.73
CA PHE A 5 -0.39 -11.42 -16.58
C PHE A 5 0.07 -10.66 -17.83
N GLN A 6 -0.65 -10.71 -18.92
CA GLN A 6 -0.24 -10.07 -20.18
C GLN A 6 -0.22 -8.54 -20.15
N TRP A 7 -0.84 -7.91 -19.17
CA TRP A 7 -0.83 -6.45 -18.99
C TRP A 7 0.35 -5.95 -18.14
N TRP A 8 1.08 -6.86 -17.46
CA TRP A 8 2.34 -6.55 -16.80
C TRP A 8 3.49 -6.52 -17.78
N ARG A 9 4.32 -5.49 -17.68
CA ARG A 9 5.53 -5.38 -18.46
C ARG A 9 6.75 -5.29 -17.55
N TRP A 10 7.68 -6.24 -17.74
CA TRP A 10 9.01 -6.09 -17.14
C TRP A 10 9.74 -4.94 -17.81
N GLN A 11 10.18 -3.93 -17.03
CA GLN A 11 10.94 -2.79 -17.50
C GLN A 11 12.33 -2.80 -16.89
N THR A 12 13.32 -3.28 -17.64
CA THR A 12 14.72 -3.29 -17.20
C THR A 12 15.20 -1.88 -16.89
N GLY A 13 15.83 -1.72 -15.70
CA GLY A 13 16.36 -0.44 -15.23
C GLY A 13 15.32 0.53 -14.66
N ALA A 14 14.04 0.11 -14.54
CA ALA A 14 13.07 0.87 -13.76
C ALA A 14 13.45 0.84 -12.28
N ASN A 15 13.40 1.99 -11.63
CA ASN A 15 13.68 2.19 -10.21
C ASN A 15 13.06 3.51 -9.75
N TRP A 16 13.16 3.84 -8.47
CA TRP A 16 12.53 5.04 -7.92
C TRP A 16 13.04 6.36 -8.52
N LYS A 17 14.26 6.43 -9.10
CA LYS A 17 14.79 7.62 -9.80
C LYS A 17 14.37 7.66 -11.26
N ALA A 18 14.14 6.50 -11.86
CA ALA A 18 13.76 6.32 -13.26
C ALA A 18 12.54 5.39 -13.38
N PRO A 19 11.33 5.83 -12.96
CA PRO A 19 10.16 4.94 -12.79
C PRO A 19 9.67 4.27 -14.08
N LYS A 20 9.96 4.86 -15.24
CA LYS A 20 9.62 4.29 -16.56
C LYS A 20 10.83 3.65 -17.25
N GLY A 21 11.91 3.35 -16.48
CA GLY A 21 13.16 2.82 -17.00
C GLY A 21 14.15 3.89 -17.47
N PRO A 22 15.25 3.48 -18.10
CA PRO A 22 16.32 4.37 -18.54
C PRO A 22 15.81 5.55 -19.38
N GLY A 23 16.28 6.76 -19.07
CA GLY A 23 15.87 7.99 -19.73
C GLY A 23 14.65 8.68 -19.10
N SER A 24 13.93 8.02 -18.17
CA SER A 24 12.93 8.69 -17.35
C SER A 24 13.55 9.30 -16.09
N ASN A 25 12.86 10.25 -15.49
CA ASN A 25 13.29 10.92 -14.25
C ASN A 25 12.09 11.29 -13.37
N ILE A 26 12.37 11.81 -12.19
CA ILE A 26 11.40 12.28 -11.20
C ILE A 26 11.37 13.82 -11.10
N GLU A 27 11.91 14.54 -12.06
CA GLU A 27 11.83 15.99 -12.10
C GLU A 27 10.37 16.45 -12.10
N ASN A 28 10.05 17.43 -11.28
CA ASN A 28 8.70 17.94 -11.05
C ASN A 28 7.69 16.89 -10.48
N LYS A 29 8.19 15.81 -9.88
CA LYS A 29 7.39 14.76 -9.24
C LYS A 29 7.46 14.79 -7.71
N GLY A 30 7.91 15.87 -7.09
CA GLY A 30 8.08 15.98 -5.64
C GLY A 30 6.81 15.85 -4.82
N ASN A 31 5.63 15.95 -5.43
CA ASN A 31 4.32 15.74 -4.83
C ASN A 31 3.66 14.40 -5.23
N PHE A 32 4.40 13.49 -5.86
CA PHE A 32 3.91 12.14 -6.16
C PHE A 32 4.47 11.14 -5.16
N PRO A 33 3.77 10.02 -4.90
CA PRO A 33 4.33 8.93 -4.11
C PRO A 33 5.57 8.36 -4.81
N VAL A 34 6.55 7.94 -4.02
CA VAL A 34 7.67 7.16 -4.53
C VAL A 34 7.15 5.77 -4.93
N VAL A 35 7.68 5.21 -6.01
CA VAL A 35 7.35 3.87 -6.53
C VAL A 35 8.61 3.12 -6.92
N HIS A 36 8.46 1.85 -7.31
CA HIS A 36 9.58 0.93 -7.54
C HIS A 36 10.50 0.81 -6.31
N ILE A 37 9.86 0.73 -5.15
CA ILE A 37 10.51 0.57 -3.85
C ILE A 37 10.39 -0.89 -3.43
N ALA A 38 11.53 -1.52 -3.12
CA ALA A 38 11.60 -2.76 -2.38
C ALA A 38 11.53 -2.50 -0.87
N TYR A 39 11.27 -3.53 -0.06
CA TYR A 39 11.26 -3.39 1.39
C TYR A 39 12.60 -2.85 1.92
N GLU A 40 13.73 -3.33 1.39
CA GLU A 40 15.07 -2.88 1.80
C GLU A 40 15.30 -1.39 1.50
N ASP A 41 14.78 -0.86 0.40
CA ASP A 41 14.85 0.57 0.07
C ASP A 41 14.06 1.40 1.10
N ALA A 42 12.87 0.92 1.47
CA ALA A 42 12.02 1.59 2.45
C ALA A 42 12.70 1.63 3.84
N ILE A 43 13.33 0.52 4.27
CA ILE A 43 14.09 0.47 5.52
C ILE A 43 15.30 1.41 5.46
N ALA A 44 16.06 1.40 4.38
CA ALA A 44 17.21 2.31 4.22
C ALA A 44 16.80 3.80 4.32
N TYR A 45 15.64 4.16 3.75
CA TYR A 45 15.08 5.51 3.90
C TYR A 45 14.66 5.79 5.34
N CYS A 46 14.03 4.83 6.00
CA CYS A 46 13.61 4.95 7.40
C CYS A 46 14.82 5.21 8.32
N ASP A 47 15.88 4.44 8.18
CA ASP A 47 17.13 4.60 8.95
C ASP A 47 17.76 5.98 8.71
N TRP A 48 17.88 6.37 7.43
CA TRP A 48 18.41 7.69 7.08
C TRP A 48 17.61 8.85 7.66
N SER A 49 16.28 8.72 7.69
CA SER A 49 15.37 9.80 8.13
C SER A 49 15.04 9.75 9.63
N ASN A 50 15.61 8.82 10.40
CA ASN A 50 15.24 8.53 11.78
C ASN A 50 13.75 8.28 11.94
N ARG A 51 13.21 7.37 11.12
CA ARG A 51 11.82 6.96 11.07
C ARG A 51 11.74 5.43 11.02
N ARG A 52 10.53 4.90 11.00
CA ARG A 52 10.29 3.47 10.74
C ARG A 52 9.07 3.27 9.85
N LEU A 53 8.92 2.07 9.31
CA LEU A 53 7.66 1.65 8.73
C LEU A 53 6.60 1.48 9.83
N PRO A 54 5.31 1.67 9.52
CA PRO A 54 4.24 1.27 10.41
C PRO A 54 4.15 -0.26 10.46
N SER A 55 3.72 -0.82 11.58
CA SER A 55 3.18 -2.17 11.57
C SER A 55 1.85 -2.22 10.79
N GLU A 56 1.41 -3.41 10.37
CA GLU A 56 0.10 -3.59 9.74
C GLU A 56 -1.03 -3.07 10.65
N ALA A 57 -0.98 -3.38 11.94
CA ALA A 57 -1.96 -2.93 12.91
C ALA A 57 -1.97 -1.40 13.08
N GLU A 58 -0.81 -0.75 13.10
CA GLU A 58 -0.70 0.72 13.14
C GLU A 58 -1.26 1.34 11.87
N TRP A 59 -0.95 0.76 10.71
CA TRP A 59 -1.47 1.21 9.43
C TRP A 59 -3.01 1.13 9.38
N GLU A 60 -3.57 -0.02 9.78
CA GLU A 60 -5.04 -0.21 9.82
C GLU A 60 -5.72 0.73 10.80
N SER A 61 -5.15 0.90 12.01
CA SER A 61 -5.66 1.84 12.99
C SER A 61 -5.66 3.28 12.45
N ALA A 62 -4.59 3.67 11.77
CA ALA A 62 -4.48 4.98 11.12
C ALA A 62 -5.50 5.15 9.98
N ALA A 63 -5.71 4.10 9.16
CA ALA A 63 -6.68 4.11 8.08
C ALA A 63 -8.13 4.20 8.59
N GLN A 64 -8.43 3.47 9.65
CA GLN A 64 -9.75 3.42 10.28
C GLN A 64 -10.14 4.78 10.91
N GLY A 65 -9.17 5.45 11.52
CA GLY A 65 -9.39 6.73 12.21
C GLY A 65 -10.48 6.61 13.28
N ASN A 66 -11.52 7.45 13.20
CA ASN A 66 -12.64 7.46 14.15
C ASN A 66 -13.78 6.48 13.76
N TYR A 67 -13.70 5.78 12.64
CA TYR A 67 -14.74 4.85 12.20
C TYR A 67 -14.45 3.44 12.70
N ILE A 68 -15.26 2.95 13.62
CA ILE A 68 -15.15 1.57 14.13
C ILE A 68 -15.76 0.60 13.10
N ASN A 69 -14.98 -0.43 12.72
CA ASN A 69 -15.37 -1.47 11.76
C ASN A 69 -15.76 -0.94 10.37
N ALA A 70 -15.19 0.18 9.94
CA ALA A 70 -15.40 0.68 8.59
C ALA A 70 -14.67 -0.18 7.55
N VAL A 71 -15.28 -0.34 6.39
CA VAL A 71 -14.67 -1.00 5.22
C VAL A 71 -13.64 -0.07 4.57
N TYR A 72 -13.95 1.22 4.50
CA TYR A 72 -13.14 2.26 3.87
C TYR A 72 -12.81 3.38 4.86
N THR A 73 -11.86 4.21 4.52
CA THR A 73 -11.42 5.36 5.36
C THR A 73 -12.47 6.44 5.57
N TRP A 74 -13.55 6.41 4.78
CA TRP A 74 -14.70 7.33 4.85
C TRP A 74 -15.99 6.66 5.35
N GLY A 75 -15.95 5.39 5.74
CA GLY A 75 -17.12 4.61 6.21
C GLY A 75 -17.37 3.38 5.35
N ASN A 76 -18.63 3.09 5.01
CA ASN A 76 -19.02 1.86 4.32
C ASN A 76 -19.59 2.07 2.92
N GLU A 77 -19.72 3.30 2.47
CA GLU A 77 -20.37 3.66 1.21
C GLU A 77 -19.42 3.50 0.02
N ILE A 78 -19.59 2.42 -0.76
CA ILE A 78 -18.76 2.15 -1.96
C ILE A 78 -18.92 3.21 -3.04
N ASP A 79 -20.10 3.82 -3.16
CA ASP A 79 -20.39 4.85 -4.17
C ASP A 79 -19.50 6.10 -4.03
N LEU A 80 -18.89 6.28 -2.86
CA LEU A 80 -17.96 7.37 -2.60
C LEU A 80 -16.51 7.06 -3.03
N LEU A 81 -16.22 5.86 -3.54
CA LEU A 81 -14.86 5.42 -3.88
C LEU A 81 -14.15 6.41 -4.80
N ASN A 82 -14.77 6.79 -5.91
CA ASN A 82 -14.15 7.66 -6.91
C ASN A 82 -13.86 9.10 -6.42
N SER A 83 -14.53 9.53 -5.36
CA SER A 83 -14.32 10.86 -4.77
C SER A 83 -13.36 10.82 -3.56
N ASN A 84 -12.93 9.65 -3.12
CA ASN A 84 -12.09 9.49 -1.93
C ASN A 84 -10.79 8.71 -2.17
N ALA A 85 -10.62 8.07 -3.33
CA ALA A 85 -9.44 7.27 -3.61
C ALA A 85 -9.16 7.16 -5.11
N ASN A 86 -7.87 7.12 -5.45
CA ASN A 86 -7.41 6.80 -6.81
C ASN A 86 -7.39 5.29 -6.99
N THR A 87 -8.32 4.77 -7.78
CA THR A 87 -8.48 3.35 -8.10
C THR A 87 -8.84 3.20 -9.58
N TRP A 88 -8.87 1.97 -10.09
CA TRP A 88 -9.28 1.73 -11.46
C TRP A 88 -10.80 1.81 -11.61
N GLN A 89 -11.28 2.48 -12.66
CA GLN A 89 -12.69 2.56 -13.01
C GLN A 89 -12.90 2.15 -14.47
N GLY A 90 -13.84 1.25 -14.70
CA GLY A 90 -14.18 0.76 -16.04
C GLY A 90 -13.75 -0.69 -16.26
N ASP A 91 -13.34 -1.04 -17.47
CA ASP A 91 -13.02 -2.42 -17.85
C ASP A 91 -11.54 -2.73 -17.58
N PHE A 92 -11.27 -3.39 -16.46
CA PHE A 92 -9.90 -3.74 -16.08
C PHE A 92 -9.39 -4.96 -16.86
N PRO A 93 -8.18 -4.94 -17.40
CA PRO A 93 -7.18 -3.87 -17.47
C PRO A 93 -7.20 -3.13 -18.82
N VAL A 94 -8.31 -3.14 -19.52
CA VAL A 94 -8.45 -2.69 -20.92
C VAL A 94 -8.61 -1.19 -21.02
N LYS A 95 -9.46 -0.61 -20.16
CA LYS A 95 -9.79 0.81 -20.21
C LYS A 95 -10.09 1.37 -18.84
N ASN A 96 -9.23 2.29 -18.37
CA ASN A 96 -9.57 3.13 -17.23
C ASN A 96 -10.42 4.31 -17.70
N GLU A 97 -11.59 4.50 -17.10
CA GLU A 97 -12.47 5.63 -17.38
C GLU A 97 -12.11 6.89 -16.60
N SER A 98 -11.14 6.78 -15.68
CA SER A 98 -10.59 7.89 -14.88
C SER A 98 -11.66 8.77 -14.23
N LYS A 99 -12.72 8.16 -13.69
CA LYS A 99 -13.82 8.88 -13.02
C LYS A 99 -13.37 9.61 -11.76
N ASP A 100 -12.26 9.17 -11.17
CA ASP A 100 -11.60 9.81 -10.04
C ASP A 100 -10.69 10.98 -10.46
N GLY A 101 -10.52 11.20 -11.77
CA GLY A 101 -9.70 12.26 -12.36
C GLY A 101 -8.27 11.84 -12.74
N PHE A 102 -7.89 10.58 -12.53
CA PHE A 102 -6.52 10.10 -12.76
C PHE A 102 -6.50 8.78 -13.54
N GLU A 103 -5.66 8.72 -14.57
CA GLU A 103 -5.44 7.49 -15.34
C GLU A 103 -4.44 6.54 -14.64
N MET A 104 -3.47 7.13 -13.96
CA MET A 104 -2.35 6.46 -13.29
C MET A 104 -2.20 7.05 -11.87
N ILE A 105 -0.98 7.06 -11.33
CA ILE A 105 -0.65 7.63 -10.02
C ILE A 105 -1.07 9.10 -9.94
N ALA A 106 -1.78 9.45 -8.87
CA ALA A 106 -2.16 10.82 -8.53
C ALA A 106 -1.10 11.51 -7.67
N PRO A 107 -0.99 12.84 -7.71
CA PRO A 107 -0.28 13.59 -6.68
C PRO A 107 -0.83 13.27 -5.29
N VAL A 108 0.03 13.24 -4.28
CA VAL A 108 -0.41 13.03 -2.90
C VAL A 108 -1.40 14.12 -2.46
N LYS A 109 -2.36 13.74 -1.62
CA LYS A 109 -3.43 14.63 -1.14
C LYS A 109 -4.40 15.11 -2.23
N SER A 110 -4.55 14.37 -3.31
CA SER A 110 -5.56 14.67 -4.33
C SER A 110 -6.98 14.37 -3.87
N PHE A 111 -7.14 13.59 -2.81
CA PHE A 111 -8.42 13.19 -2.23
C PHE A 111 -8.55 13.70 -0.79
N PRO A 112 -9.78 13.73 -0.22
CA PRO A 112 -9.99 14.12 1.16
C PRO A 112 -9.22 13.23 2.15
N PRO A 113 -8.75 13.78 3.28
CA PRO A 113 -8.18 12.96 4.34
C PRO A 113 -9.27 12.15 5.06
N ASN A 114 -8.85 11.11 5.76
CA ASN A 114 -9.74 10.40 6.67
C ASN A 114 -10.11 11.25 7.91
N SER A 115 -10.92 10.68 8.81
CA SER A 115 -11.48 11.39 9.98
C SER A 115 -10.44 11.91 10.99
N ILE A 116 -9.17 11.49 10.89
CA ILE A 116 -8.05 11.97 11.73
C ILE A 116 -7.00 12.75 10.93
N GLY A 117 -7.31 13.15 9.69
CA GLY A 117 -6.46 14.01 8.88
C GLY A 117 -5.37 13.31 8.08
N ILE A 118 -5.41 11.98 7.92
CA ILE A 118 -4.42 11.22 7.15
C ILE A 118 -4.92 11.02 5.72
N PHE A 119 -4.06 11.33 4.75
CA PHE A 119 -4.36 11.26 3.32
C PHE A 119 -3.91 9.94 2.70
N ASP A 120 -4.54 9.58 1.58
CA ASP A 120 -4.11 8.53 0.64
C ASP A 120 -3.90 7.15 1.30
N MET A 121 -4.69 6.82 2.34
CA MET A 121 -4.64 5.50 2.98
C MET A 121 -5.24 4.39 2.11
N ILE A 122 -6.00 4.74 1.09
CA ILE A 122 -6.65 3.82 0.15
C ILE A 122 -6.38 4.29 -1.26
N GLY A 123 -6.04 3.35 -2.15
CA GLY A 123 -5.74 3.63 -3.56
C GLY A 123 -4.37 4.26 -3.77
N ASN A 124 -4.15 4.83 -4.93
CA ASN A 124 -2.93 5.45 -5.41
C ASN A 124 -1.77 4.45 -5.53
N VAL A 125 -1.06 4.16 -4.44
CA VAL A 125 -0.02 3.13 -4.40
C VAL A 125 -0.16 2.24 -3.18
N TRP A 126 0.17 0.96 -3.32
CA TRP A 126 0.34 0.05 -2.20
C TRP A 126 1.41 0.56 -1.25
N GLU A 127 1.23 0.34 0.04
CA GLU A 127 2.14 0.79 1.08
C GLU A 127 2.70 -0.40 1.87
N ILE A 128 4.02 -0.52 1.84
CA ILE A 128 4.77 -1.57 2.56
C ILE A 128 4.71 -1.28 4.06
N THR A 129 4.46 -2.31 4.85
CA THR A 129 4.53 -2.29 6.32
C THR A 129 5.71 -3.14 6.84
N ASP A 130 5.96 -3.09 8.14
CA ASP A 130 7.10 -3.81 8.77
C ASP A 130 6.78 -5.27 9.14
N ASP A 131 5.55 -5.74 8.88
CA ASP A 131 5.13 -7.09 9.26
C ASP A 131 5.37 -8.12 8.18
N LEU A 132 5.84 -9.31 8.57
CA LEU A 132 5.92 -10.46 7.68
C LEU A 132 4.53 -10.91 7.23
N PHE A 133 4.41 -11.21 5.93
CA PHE A 133 3.16 -11.72 5.38
C PHE A 133 2.96 -13.19 5.73
N ASN A 134 1.91 -13.49 6.47
CA ASN A 134 1.47 -14.85 6.78
C ASN A 134 -0.05 -14.91 6.61
N VAL A 135 -0.52 -15.77 5.71
CA VAL A 135 -1.96 -15.87 5.40
C VAL A 135 -2.78 -16.40 6.57
N ASN A 136 -2.16 -17.12 7.51
CA ASN A 136 -2.83 -17.72 8.65
C ASN A 136 -2.77 -16.86 9.91
N TYR A 137 -1.97 -15.78 9.92
CA TYR A 137 -1.64 -15.04 11.14
C TYR A 137 -2.87 -14.69 11.98
N TYR A 138 -3.87 -14.05 11.40
CA TYR A 138 -5.06 -13.64 12.14
C TYR A 138 -5.95 -14.80 12.59
N SER A 139 -5.93 -15.94 11.88
CA SER A 139 -6.67 -17.14 12.29
C SER A 139 -5.99 -17.90 13.44
N GLU A 140 -4.70 -17.65 13.67
CA GLU A 140 -3.91 -18.26 14.75
C GLU A 140 -3.97 -17.44 16.05
N LEU A 141 -4.43 -16.19 16.00
CA LEU A 141 -4.63 -15.38 17.20
C LEU A 141 -5.80 -15.93 18.03
N SER A 142 -5.52 -16.39 19.23
CA SER A 142 -6.49 -17.13 20.05
C SER A 142 -6.83 -16.48 21.39
N THR A 143 -6.01 -15.55 21.86
CA THR A 143 -6.18 -14.90 23.16
C THR A 143 -6.63 -13.46 23.02
N GLU A 144 -7.39 -12.95 24.01
CA GLU A 144 -7.78 -11.54 24.07
C GLU A 144 -6.56 -10.60 24.14
N SER A 145 -5.46 -11.06 24.74
CA SER A 145 -4.21 -10.30 24.81
C SER A 145 -3.55 -10.16 23.45
N GLU A 146 -3.53 -11.22 22.63
CA GLU A 146 -2.99 -11.20 21.26
C GLU A 146 -3.83 -10.32 20.36
N LEU A 147 -5.15 -10.37 20.48
CA LEU A 147 -6.08 -9.53 19.71
C LEU A 147 -5.98 -8.04 20.07
N LYS A 148 -5.58 -7.71 21.31
CA LYS A 148 -5.37 -6.32 21.75
C LYS A 148 -3.98 -5.78 21.45
N ASN A 149 -2.98 -6.66 21.32
CA ASN A 149 -1.59 -6.30 21.12
C ASN A 149 -1.01 -7.08 19.92
N ILE A 150 -1.53 -6.80 18.75
CA ILE A 150 -1.10 -7.42 17.49
C ILE A 150 0.36 -7.03 17.22
N LYS A 151 1.24 -8.04 17.17
CA LYS A 151 2.70 -7.85 17.01
C LYS A 151 3.22 -8.18 15.60
N GLY A 152 2.34 -8.61 14.70
CA GLY A 152 2.72 -9.15 13.41
C GLY A 152 3.20 -10.61 13.48
N ALA A 153 3.26 -11.26 12.33
CA ALA A 153 3.68 -12.65 12.21
C ALA A 153 5.19 -12.79 12.44
N SER A 154 5.61 -13.82 13.18
CA SER A 154 7.04 -14.15 13.38
C SER A 154 7.65 -14.90 12.21
N THR A 155 6.83 -15.48 11.34
CA THR A 155 7.23 -16.25 10.16
C THR A 155 6.43 -15.87 8.95
N CYS A 156 7.08 -15.78 7.79
CA CYS A 156 6.39 -15.62 6.52
C CYS A 156 5.74 -16.92 6.09
N TYR A 157 4.49 -16.86 5.63
CA TYR A 157 3.83 -18.00 5.00
C TYR A 157 2.84 -17.53 3.94
N ASN A 158 3.12 -17.92 2.69
CA ASN A 158 2.23 -17.73 1.55
C ASN A 158 2.25 -18.99 0.68
N PRO A 159 1.16 -19.78 0.65
CA PRO A 159 1.14 -21.01 -0.14
C PRO A 159 1.28 -20.79 -1.65
N SER A 160 0.98 -19.59 -2.16
CA SER A 160 1.17 -19.24 -3.56
C SER A 160 2.64 -18.91 -3.90
N ASN A 161 3.45 -18.52 -2.88
CA ASN A 161 4.88 -18.20 -3.01
C ASN A 161 5.65 -18.75 -1.80
N PRO A 162 5.73 -20.09 -1.63
CA PRO A 162 6.17 -20.70 -0.38
C PRO A 162 7.67 -20.54 -0.08
N PHE A 163 8.47 -20.15 -1.06
CA PHE A 163 9.92 -19.99 -0.93
C PHE A 163 10.36 -18.53 -0.84
N GLU A 164 9.40 -17.61 -0.88
CA GLU A 164 9.69 -16.18 -0.92
C GLU A 164 9.39 -15.53 0.43
N LYS A 165 10.36 -14.77 0.94
CA LYS A 165 10.11 -13.91 2.09
C LYS A 165 9.32 -12.69 1.65
N GLN A 166 8.15 -12.50 2.24
CA GLN A 166 7.24 -11.40 1.90
C GLN A 166 6.89 -10.58 3.14
N TYR A 167 6.68 -9.29 2.92
CA TYR A 167 6.12 -8.36 3.90
C TYR A 167 4.69 -7.98 3.52
N VAL A 168 3.93 -7.51 4.49
CA VAL A 168 2.56 -7.05 4.25
C VAL A 168 2.58 -5.70 3.54
N MET A 169 1.78 -5.54 2.50
CA MET A 169 1.41 -4.25 1.94
C MET A 169 -0.09 -4.01 2.03
N LYS A 170 -0.48 -2.75 2.16
CA LYS A 170 -1.82 -2.26 2.48
C LYS A 170 -2.31 -1.20 1.51
N GLY A 171 -3.61 -0.96 1.52
CA GLY A 171 -4.28 0.19 0.89
C GLY A 171 -4.73 0.00 -0.54
N GLY A 172 -4.18 -0.96 -1.26
CA GLY A 172 -4.43 -1.07 -2.70
C GLY A 172 -3.73 0.01 -3.51
N SER A 173 -4.03 0.10 -4.80
CA SER A 173 -3.42 1.05 -5.71
C SER A 173 -4.39 1.55 -6.77
N PHE A 174 -3.94 2.45 -7.65
CA PHE A 174 -4.67 2.92 -8.82
C PHE A 174 -5.05 1.80 -9.81
N LEU A 175 -4.46 0.60 -9.68
CA LEU A 175 -4.79 -0.58 -10.47
C LEU A 175 -5.87 -1.48 -9.83
N CYS A 176 -6.31 -1.18 -8.60
CA CYS A 176 -7.31 -1.99 -7.92
C CYS A 176 -8.72 -1.73 -8.45
N HIS A 177 -9.36 -2.82 -8.88
CA HIS A 177 -10.74 -2.86 -9.36
C HIS A 177 -11.47 -4.06 -8.75
N ASP A 178 -12.77 -4.00 -8.56
CA ASP A 178 -13.56 -5.06 -7.92
C ASP A 178 -13.48 -6.41 -8.64
N SER A 179 -13.36 -6.41 -9.97
CA SER A 179 -13.22 -7.62 -10.78
C SER A 179 -11.85 -8.29 -10.70
N TYR A 180 -10.83 -7.61 -10.17
CA TYR A 180 -9.45 -8.11 -10.09
C TYR A 180 -8.92 -8.12 -8.67
N CYS A 181 -8.96 -6.99 -7.99
CA CYS A 181 -8.36 -6.81 -6.66
C CYS A 181 -9.13 -5.72 -5.92
N ALA A 182 -10.11 -6.05 -5.12
CA ALA A 182 -10.83 -5.08 -4.29
C ALA A 182 -10.02 -4.70 -3.03
N SER A 183 -8.70 -4.52 -3.16
CA SER A 183 -7.79 -4.32 -2.02
C SER A 183 -7.75 -2.89 -1.50
N TYR A 184 -8.61 -2.02 -2.00
CA TYR A 184 -8.92 -0.69 -1.45
C TYR A 184 -9.81 -0.74 -0.18
N ARG A 185 -9.81 -1.86 0.56
CA ARG A 185 -10.47 -2.00 1.88
C ARG A 185 -9.42 -1.98 2.98
N ILE A 186 -9.74 -1.38 4.12
CA ILE A 186 -8.81 -1.25 5.25
C ILE A 186 -8.23 -2.61 5.65
N SER A 187 -9.07 -3.66 5.73
CA SER A 187 -8.66 -5.00 6.12
C SER A 187 -7.94 -5.81 5.03
N ALA A 188 -7.92 -5.31 3.79
CA ALA A 188 -7.24 -6.02 2.71
C ALA A 188 -5.73 -5.98 2.91
N ARG A 189 -5.07 -7.10 2.61
CA ARG A 189 -3.62 -7.28 2.74
C ARG A 189 -3.07 -8.11 1.59
N MET A 190 -1.86 -7.84 1.18
CA MET A 190 -1.15 -8.62 0.18
C MET A 190 0.33 -8.75 0.57
N GLY A 191 0.98 -9.83 0.13
CA GLY A 191 2.41 -10.00 0.30
C GLY A 191 3.20 -9.33 -0.82
N VAL A 192 4.29 -8.67 -0.47
CA VAL A 192 5.28 -8.13 -1.40
C VAL A 192 6.64 -8.71 -1.10
N SER A 193 7.40 -9.07 -2.14
CA SER A 193 8.76 -9.58 -2.01
C SER A 193 9.71 -8.55 -1.40
N ILE A 194 10.73 -9.03 -0.69
CA ILE A 194 11.70 -8.18 0.00
C ILE A 194 12.53 -7.31 -0.97
N ASP A 195 12.78 -7.82 -2.17
CA ASP A 195 13.71 -7.29 -3.18
C ASP A 195 13.04 -6.79 -4.46
N SER A 196 11.71 -6.82 -4.51
CA SER A 196 10.96 -6.46 -5.72
C SER A 196 10.09 -5.23 -5.49
N GLY A 197 10.18 -4.30 -6.42
CA GLY A 197 9.32 -3.11 -6.47
C GLY A 197 8.48 -3.08 -7.74
N SER A 198 7.40 -2.34 -7.73
CA SER A 198 6.55 -2.12 -8.90
C SER A 198 6.17 -0.65 -9.03
N ASP A 199 5.60 -0.27 -10.17
CA ASP A 199 5.16 1.10 -10.45
C ASP A 199 3.95 1.55 -9.62
N HIS A 200 3.43 0.69 -8.78
CA HIS A 200 2.31 0.96 -7.88
C HIS A 200 2.60 0.58 -6.41
N THR A 201 3.87 0.36 -6.07
CA THR A 201 4.30 0.01 -4.70
C THR A 201 5.24 1.08 -4.14
N GLY A 202 4.84 1.65 -3.03
CA GLY A 202 5.57 2.64 -2.25
C GLY A 202 5.48 2.35 -0.76
N PHE A 203 5.61 3.35 0.09
CA PHE A 203 5.52 3.21 1.54
C PHE A 203 5.19 4.54 2.22
N ARG A 204 4.79 4.47 3.47
CA ARG A 204 4.75 5.61 4.39
C ARG A 204 5.57 5.33 5.62
N THR A 205 5.96 6.38 6.33
CA THR A 205 6.77 6.27 7.55
C THR A 205 6.00 6.78 8.75
N VAL A 206 6.36 6.28 9.92
CA VAL A 206 5.90 6.74 11.23
C VAL A 206 7.07 7.16 12.11
N VAL A 207 6.78 7.99 13.11
CA VAL A 207 7.73 8.38 14.14
C VAL A 207 7.11 8.18 15.51
N THR A 208 7.92 7.79 16.49
CA THR A 208 7.52 7.81 17.90
C THR A 208 7.92 9.15 18.55
N PRO A 209 7.34 9.51 19.71
CA PRO A 209 7.78 10.69 20.45
C PRO A 209 9.28 10.69 20.74
N GLU A 210 9.86 9.52 21.05
CA GLU A 210 11.28 9.37 21.36
C GLU A 210 12.15 9.66 20.12
N MET A 211 11.73 9.26 18.93
CA MET A 211 12.42 9.57 17.67
C MET A 211 12.43 11.07 17.36
N LEU A 212 11.43 11.83 17.83
CA LEU A 212 11.38 13.28 17.66
C LEU A 212 12.31 14.02 18.62
N LEU A 213 12.59 13.45 19.80
CA LEU A 213 13.42 14.07 20.84
C LEU A 213 14.92 13.88 20.59
N ASN A 214 15.33 12.91 19.79
CA ASN A 214 16.71 12.54 19.50
C ASN A 214 17.25 13.13 18.18
N LYS A 215 16.79 14.29 17.80
CA LYS A 215 17.27 15.06 16.64
C LYS A 215 18.37 16.03 17.00
#